data_f865eb812bc51fb969087fe4dcc1e733
#
_entry.id   f865eb812bc51fb969087fe4dcc1e733
#
_cell.length_a   1.000
_cell.length_b   1.000
_cell.length_c   1.000
_cell.angle_alpha   90.00
_cell.angle_beta   90.00
_cell.angle_gamma   90.00
#
_symmetry.space_group_name_H-M   'P 1'
#
loop_
_entity.id
_entity.type
_entity.pdbx_description
1 polymer ?
#
loop_
_entity_poly.entity_id
_entity_poly.type
_entity_poly.pdbx_seq_one_letter_code
_entity_poly.pdbx_strand_id
1 'polypeptide(L)'
;MTFEFPSHFRFADSHEYACLDNDLVKIGISSFAVDQLGDIVFVDLPEVGSKLTRAKSFGSVESVKAVEDMYSPLSGEVVQRNESVLSSPEELQNDPQGEGWLMIIRGSNLSELEELMDSETYAKKIASN
;
A
#
# COMPACT_ATOMS: atom_id res chain seq x y z
N MET A 1 -10.21 -12.40 14.29
CA MET A 1 -9.82 -10.98 14.19
C MET A 1 -10.55 -10.31 13.05
N THR A 2 -11.06 -9.12 13.27
CA THR A 2 -11.80 -8.38 12.27
C THR A 2 -10.95 -7.24 11.73
N PHE A 3 -10.86 -7.14 10.41
CA PHE A 3 -10.14 -6.05 9.76
C PHE A 3 -11.13 -4.99 9.30
N GLU A 4 -10.75 -3.73 9.45
CA GLU A 4 -11.56 -2.62 8.98
C GLU A 4 -10.84 -1.89 7.87
N PHE A 5 -11.56 -1.60 6.80
CA PHE A 5 -11.00 -0.92 5.63
C PHE A 5 -11.78 0.36 5.37
N PRO A 6 -11.11 1.53 5.37
CA PRO A 6 -11.81 2.79 5.13
C PRO A 6 -12.57 2.76 3.80
N SER A 7 -13.78 3.29 3.79
CA SER A 7 -14.66 3.18 2.62
C SER A 7 -14.14 3.92 1.39
N HIS A 8 -13.25 4.89 1.57
CA HIS A 8 -12.69 5.67 0.46
C HIS A 8 -11.39 5.07 -0.08
N PHE A 9 -10.95 3.94 0.46
CA PHE A 9 -9.77 3.23 -0.04
C PHE A 9 -10.15 2.27 -1.17
N ARG A 10 -9.22 2.05 -2.07
CA ARG A 10 -9.29 1.01 -3.10
C ARG A 10 -8.14 0.04 -2.89
N PHE A 11 -8.33 -1.21 -3.31
CA PHE A 11 -7.34 -2.27 -3.02
C PHE A 11 -7.01 -3.09 -4.26
N ALA A 12 -5.73 -3.39 -4.41
CA ALA A 12 -5.26 -4.31 -5.44
C ALA A 12 -5.36 -5.75 -4.93
N ASP A 13 -5.34 -6.71 -5.85
CA ASP A 13 -5.33 -8.14 -5.50
C ASP A 13 -4.15 -8.50 -4.61
N SER A 14 -3.03 -7.81 -4.76
CA SER A 14 -1.81 -8.05 -3.99
C SER A 14 -1.79 -7.32 -2.65
N HIS A 15 -2.92 -6.70 -2.28
CA HIS A 15 -3.16 -6.10 -0.96
C HIS A 15 -2.62 -4.69 -0.74
N GLU A 16 -2.11 -4.03 -1.78
CA GLU A 16 -1.78 -2.61 -1.66
C GLU A 16 -3.06 -1.79 -1.77
N TYR A 17 -3.11 -0.68 -1.04
CA TYR A 17 -4.26 0.23 -1.14
C TYR A 17 -3.87 1.52 -1.83
N ALA A 18 -4.88 2.19 -2.36
CA ALA A 18 -4.77 3.52 -2.94
C ALA A 18 -5.87 4.39 -2.35
N CYS A 19 -5.50 5.59 -1.93
CA CYS A 19 -6.45 6.54 -1.36
C CYS A 19 -6.26 7.87 -2.07
N LEU A 20 -7.25 8.24 -2.89
CA LEU A 20 -7.22 9.50 -3.64
C LEU A 20 -7.51 10.65 -2.69
N ASP A 21 -6.65 11.67 -2.71
CA ASP A 21 -6.80 12.88 -1.92
C ASP A 21 -6.46 14.05 -2.84
N ASN A 22 -7.49 14.77 -3.29
CA ASN A 22 -7.39 15.76 -4.34
C ASN A 22 -6.89 15.09 -5.62
N ASP A 23 -5.73 15.46 -6.15
CA ASP A 23 -5.18 14.84 -7.35
C ASP A 23 -3.95 13.98 -7.08
N LEU A 24 -3.66 13.72 -5.80
CA LEU A 24 -2.57 12.84 -5.39
C LEU A 24 -3.14 11.57 -4.77
N VAL A 25 -2.34 10.49 -4.77
CA VAL A 25 -2.79 9.20 -4.28
C VAL A 25 -1.82 8.70 -3.22
N LYS A 26 -2.37 8.40 -2.04
CA LYS A 26 -1.61 7.81 -0.96
C LYS A 26 -1.64 6.30 -1.11
N ILE A 27 -0.49 5.66 -1.01
CA ILE A 27 -0.34 4.22 -1.20
C ILE A 27 0.25 3.57 0.05
N GLY A 28 -0.21 2.37 0.35
CA GLY A 28 0.34 1.55 1.40
C GLY A 28 -0.11 0.11 1.23
N ILE A 29 0.06 -0.70 2.26
CA ILE A 29 -0.44 -2.07 2.27
C ILE A 29 -1.50 -2.21 3.34
N SER A 30 -2.43 -3.15 3.13
CA SER A 30 -3.59 -3.28 4.00
C SER A 30 -3.22 -3.85 5.37
N SER A 31 -4.11 -3.64 6.34
CA SER A 31 -3.94 -4.23 7.66
C SER A 31 -3.92 -5.76 7.59
N PHE A 32 -4.65 -6.35 6.64
CA PHE A 32 -4.61 -7.79 6.43
C PHE A 32 -3.21 -8.25 6.00
N ALA A 33 -2.59 -7.53 5.04
CA ALA A 33 -1.25 -7.87 4.57
C ALA A 33 -0.23 -7.78 5.70
N VAL A 34 -0.31 -6.73 6.50
CA VAL A 34 0.60 -6.54 7.62
C VAL A 34 0.43 -7.66 8.65
N ASP A 35 -0.81 -8.06 8.92
CA ASP A 35 -1.07 -9.15 9.84
C ASP A 35 -0.44 -10.47 9.36
N GLN A 36 -0.51 -10.72 8.05
CA GLN A 36 0.09 -11.93 7.46
C GLN A 36 1.62 -11.92 7.53
N LEU A 37 2.22 -10.74 7.45
CA LEU A 37 3.68 -10.62 7.50
C LEU A 37 4.26 -10.83 8.91
N GLY A 38 3.55 -10.41 9.93
CA GLY A 38 4.07 -10.45 11.29
C GLY A 38 4.99 -9.27 11.56
N ASP A 39 6.05 -9.47 12.33
CA ASP A 39 6.96 -8.39 12.73
C ASP A 39 7.76 -7.86 11.55
N ILE A 40 7.56 -6.58 11.23
CA ILE A 40 8.21 -5.94 10.10
C ILE A 40 9.52 -5.31 10.55
N VAL A 41 10.61 -5.63 9.83
CA VAL A 41 11.95 -5.20 10.20
C VAL A 41 12.60 -4.27 9.19
N PHE A 42 12.12 -4.23 7.95
CA PHE A 42 12.71 -3.36 6.93
C PHE A 42 11.71 -3.06 5.82
N VAL A 43 11.75 -1.84 5.31
CA VAL A 43 10.90 -1.41 4.18
C VAL A 43 11.81 -0.74 3.16
N ASP A 44 11.70 -1.16 1.89
CA ASP A 44 12.43 -0.56 0.79
C ASP A 44 11.44 0.15 -0.14
N LEU A 45 11.65 1.44 -0.37
CA LEU A 45 10.79 2.26 -1.20
C LEU A 45 11.61 2.99 -2.27
N PRO A 46 11.01 3.26 -3.43
CA PRO A 46 11.70 4.02 -4.48
C PRO A 46 11.87 5.47 -4.04
N GLU A 47 12.85 6.14 -4.64
CA GLU A 47 13.10 7.53 -4.33
C GLU A 47 12.04 8.45 -4.97
N VAL A 48 11.88 9.63 -4.40
CA VAL A 48 11.03 10.68 -4.98
C VAL A 48 11.49 10.94 -6.41
N GLY A 49 10.54 11.07 -7.32
CA GLY A 49 10.82 11.22 -8.74
C GLY A 49 10.79 9.93 -9.54
N SER A 50 10.77 8.79 -8.86
CA SER A 50 10.70 7.50 -9.55
C SER A 50 9.38 7.33 -10.26
N LYS A 51 9.42 6.68 -11.42
CA LYS A 51 8.21 6.36 -12.19
C LYS A 51 7.74 4.97 -11.81
N LEU A 52 6.45 4.84 -11.53
CA LEU A 52 5.83 3.56 -11.19
C LEU A 52 4.93 3.11 -12.33
N THR A 53 4.91 1.80 -12.56
CA THR A 53 4.01 1.19 -13.52
C THR A 53 3.05 0.28 -12.77
N ARG A 54 1.76 0.40 -13.06
CA ARG A 54 0.74 -0.43 -12.44
C ARG A 54 1.10 -1.91 -12.51
N ALA A 55 0.93 -2.62 -11.40
CA ALA A 55 1.18 -4.05 -11.24
C ALA A 55 2.65 -4.46 -11.31
N LYS A 56 3.58 -3.50 -11.35
CA LYS A 56 4.99 -3.79 -11.26
C LYS A 56 5.48 -3.54 -9.84
N SER A 57 6.49 -4.30 -9.42
CA SER A 57 7.07 -4.12 -8.09
C SER A 57 7.70 -2.74 -7.97
N PHE A 58 7.46 -2.07 -6.83
CA PHE A 58 8.09 -0.78 -6.54
C PHE A 58 9.06 -0.86 -5.36
N GLY A 59 9.03 -1.95 -4.63
CA GLY A 59 9.87 -2.10 -3.45
C GLY A 59 9.52 -3.38 -2.73
N SER A 60 9.97 -3.49 -1.50
CA SER A 60 9.75 -4.70 -0.72
C SER A 60 9.56 -4.39 0.75
N VAL A 61 8.94 -5.33 1.45
CA VAL A 61 8.78 -5.28 2.89
C VAL A 61 9.36 -6.57 3.45
N GLU A 62 10.20 -6.43 4.46
CA GLU A 62 10.84 -7.58 5.08
C GLU A 62 10.30 -7.77 6.50
N SER A 63 9.86 -8.98 6.79
CA SER A 63 9.47 -9.37 8.14
C SER A 63 10.48 -10.37 8.67
N VAL A 64 10.31 -10.77 9.93
CA VAL A 64 11.21 -11.76 10.53
C VAL A 64 11.14 -13.12 9.83
N LYS A 65 10.08 -13.39 9.07
CA LYS A 65 9.90 -14.69 8.41
C LYS A 65 10.02 -14.66 6.90
N ALA A 66 9.94 -13.49 6.25
CA ALA A 66 9.89 -13.44 4.78
C ALA A 66 10.21 -12.07 4.24
N VAL A 67 10.56 -12.01 2.95
CA VAL A 67 10.69 -10.78 2.18
C VAL A 67 9.62 -10.84 1.09
N GLU A 68 8.79 -9.81 0.98
CA GLU A 68 7.70 -9.77 0.01
C GLU A 68 7.83 -8.53 -0.87
N ASP A 69 7.63 -8.69 -2.17
CA ASP A 69 7.57 -7.56 -3.09
C ASP A 69 6.23 -6.84 -2.93
N MET A 70 6.26 -5.52 -3.11
CA MET A 70 5.04 -4.71 -3.17
C MET A 70 4.85 -4.22 -4.59
N TYR A 71 3.60 -4.21 -5.06
CA TYR A 71 3.25 -3.88 -6.43
C TYR A 71 2.42 -2.61 -6.48
N SER A 72 2.70 -1.75 -7.45
CA SER A 72 2.01 -0.48 -7.53
C SER A 72 0.56 -0.65 -7.99
N PRO A 73 -0.41 -0.09 -7.26
CA PRO A 73 -1.82 -0.20 -7.68
C PRO A 73 -2.16 0.68 -8.88
N LEU A 74 -1.31 1.66 -9.19
CA LEU A 74 -1.52 2.51 -10.36
C LEU A 74 -0.19 3.05 -10.86
N SER A 75 -0.19 3.57 -12.09
CA SER A 75 1.01 4.16 -12.68
C SER A 75 1.13 5.63 -12.27
N GLY A 76 2.34 6.12 -12.13
CA GLY A 76 2.56 7.51 -11.75
C GLY A 76 3.98 7.79 -11.31
N GLU A 77 4.15 8.91 -10.65
CA GLU A 77 5.44 9.36 -10.16
C GLU A 77 5.40 9.56 -8.65
N VAL A 78 6.43 9.10 -7.96
CA VAL A 78 6.54 9.26 -6.51
C VAL A 78 6.83 10.73 -6.20
N VAL A 79 5.93 11.38 -5.45
CA VAL A 79 6.14 12.77 -5.04
C VAL A 79 6.55 12.89 -3.59
N GLN A 80 6.26 11.88 -2.78
CA GLN A 80 6.67 11.84 -1.38
C GLN A 80 6.71 10.41 -0.90
N ARG A 81 7.66 10.10 -0.03
CA ARG A 81 7.67 8.80 0.65
C ARG A 81 7.68 9.03 2.14
N ASN A 82 7.22 8.05 2.88
CA ASN A 82 7.09 8.18 4.33
C ASN A 82 8.42 7.87 5.00
N GLU A 83 9.19 8.91 5.27
CA GLU A 83 10.51 8.75 5.90
C GLU A 83 10.40 8.14 7.30
N SER A 84 9.28 8.37 7.98
CA SER A 84 9.06 7.83 9.32
C SER A 84 9.00 6.30 9.29
N VAL A 85 8.32 5.72 8.29
CA VAL A 85 8.25 4.27 8.13
C VAL A 85 9.63 3.70 7.77
N LEU A 86 10.40 4.42 6.95
CA LEU A 86 11.74 3.98 6.58
C LEU A 86 12.67 3.94 7.80
N SER A 87 12.53 4.91 8.70
CA SER A 87 13.34 4.97 9.92
C SER A 87 12.83 4.00 10.99
N SER A 88 11.52 3.78 11.04
CA SER A 88 10.87 2.99 12.07
C SER A 88 9.82 2.08 11.42
N PRO A 89 10.24 0.94 10.86
CA PRO A 89 9.33 0.04 10.14
C PRO A 89 8.13 -0.43 10.96
N GLU A 90 8.23 -0.43 12.28
CA GLU A 90 7.11 -0.80 13.15
C GLU A 90 5.91 0.15 13.00
N GLU A 91 6.08 1.34 12.45
CA GLU A 91 4.95 2.23 12.19
C GLU A 91 4.02 1.66 11.12
N LEU A 92 4.60 0.97 10.14
CA LEU A 92 3.80 0.25 9.14
C LEU A 92 2.99 -0.84 9.81
N GLN A 93 3.59 -1.55 10.74
CA GLN A 93 2.94 -2.65 11.45
C GLN A 93 1.82 -2.14 12.36
N ASN A 94 2.04 -1.03 13.05
CA ASN A 94 1.09 -0.52 14.02
C ASN A 94 -0.14 0.14 13.42
N ASP A 95 0.04 0.81 12.28
CA ASP A 95 -1.07 1.59 11.69
C ASP A 95 -0.91 1.70 10.18
N PRO A 96 -1.00 0.57 9.46
CA PRO A 96 -0.70 0.55 8.02
C PRO A 96 -1.61 1.44 7.17
N GLN A 97 -2.84 1.64 7.59
CA GLN A 97 -3.82 2.43 6.83
C GLN A 97 -3.93 3.87 7.30
N GLY A 98 -3.12 4.26 8.29
CA GLY A 98 -3.04 5.62 8.81
C GLY A 98 -1.62 6.12 8.71
N GLU A 99 -0.97 6.31 9.87
CA GLU A 99 0.39 6.85 9.92
C GLU A 99 1.42 6.00 9.20
N GLY A 100 1.13 4.73 8.97
CA GLY A 100 2.03 3.81 8.27
C GLY A 100 1.89 3.81 6.75
N TRP A 101 1.35 4.86 6.16
CA TRP A 101 1.30 4.96 4.70
C TRP A 101 2.73 4.91 4.14
N LEU A 102 2.87 4.48 2.88
CA LEU A 102 4.20 4.30 2.28
C LEU A 102 4.62 5.45 1.37
N MET A 103 3.78 5.81 0.41
CA MET A 103 4.14 6.81 -0.60
C MET A 103 2.92 7.65 -0.96
N ILE A 104 3.20 8.84 -1.49
CA ILE A 104 2.20 9.66 -2.16
C ILE A 104 2.66 9.79 -3.60
N ILE A 105 1.79 9.51 -4.55
CA ILE A 105 2.14 9.55 -5.95
C ILE A 105 1.18 10.45 -6.74
N ARG A 106 1.69 10.99 -7.84
CA ARG A 106 0.87 11.69 -8.83
C ARG A 106 0.56 10.66 -9.91
N GLY A 107 -0.70 10.21 -9.97
CA GLY A 107 -1.11 9.21 -10.94
C GLY A 107 -1.08 9.77 -12.35
N SER A 108 -0.61 8.96 -13.30
CA SER A 108 -0.60 9.35 -14.71
C SER A 108 -1.95 9.09 -15.37
N ASN A 109 -2.75 8.19 -14.81
CA ASN A 109 -4.09 7.87 -15.30
C ASN A 109 -4.96 7.44 -14.12
N LEU A 110 -5.67 8.39 -13.53
CA LEU A 110 -6.47 8.12 -12.33
C LEU A 110 -7.63 7.15 -12.58
N SER A 111 -8.01 6.91 -13.83
CA SER A 111 -9.05 5.93 -14.12
C SER A 111 -8.61 4.51 -13.75
N GLU A 112 -7.32 4.28 -13.59
CA GLU A 112 -6.83 2.98 -13.11
C GLU A 112 -7.37 2.63 -11.72
N LEU A 113 -7.73 3.63 -10.93
CA LEU A 113 -8.29 3.41 -9.60
C LEU A 113 -9.62 2.67 -9.67
N GLU A 114 -10.38 2.87 -10.75
CA GLU A 114 -11.68 2.23 -10.91
C GLU A 114 -11.57 0.73 -11.16
N GLU A 115 -10.39 0.25 -11.52
CA GLU A 115 -10.15 -1.17 -11.76
C GLU A 115 -9.74 -1.90 -10.48
N LEU A 116 -9.52 -1.16 -9.40
CA LEU A 116 -9.21 -1.74 -8.10
C LEU A 116 -10.50 -2.07 -7.36
N MET A 117 -10.39 -2.96 -6.37
CA MET A 117 -11.54 -3.32 -5.55
C MET A 117 -11.89 -2.19 -4.59
N ASP A 118 -13.18 -1.97 -4.35
CA ASP A 118 -13.56 -1.09 -3.25
C ASP A 118 -13.37 -1.85 -1.92
N SER A 119 -13.55 -1.16 -0.81
CA SER A 119 -13.29 -1.74 0.50
C SER A 119 -14.20 -2.93 0.81
N GLU A 120 -15.46 -2.85 0.40
CA GLU A 120 -16.42 -3.92 0.65
C GLU A 120 -16.05 -5.18 -0.13
N THR A 121 -15.69 -5.03 -1.40
CA THR A 121 -15.29 -6.15 -2.24
C THR A 121 -14.02 -6.80 -1.71
N TYR A 122 -13.06 -5.97 -1.31
CA TYR A 122 -11.81 -6.47 -0.75
C TYR A 122 -12.05 -7.25 0.56
N ALA A 123 -12.91 -6.71 1.43
CA ALA A 123 -13.24 -7.37 2.68
C ALA A 123 -13.85 -8.75 2.44
N LYS A 124 -14.72 -8.87 1.44
CA LYS A 124 -15.31 -10.15 1.08
C LYS A 124 -14.28 -11.11 0.54
N LYS A 125 -13.34 -10.61 -0.24
CA LYS A 125 -12.28 -11.44 -0.82
C LYS A 125 -11.42 -12.07 0.27
N ILE A 126 -10.96 -11.28 1.24
CA ILE A 126 -10.10 -11.82 2.28
C ILE A 126 -10.86 -12.72 3.26
N ALA A 127 -12.15 -12.50 3.45
CA ALA A 127 -12.97 -13.32 4.33
C ALA A 127 -13.16 -14.74 3.77
N SER A 128 -13.04 -14.90 2.46
CA SER A 128 -13.24 -16.22 1.82
C SER A 128 -11.93 -17.00 1.68
N ASN A 129 -10.83 -16.46 2.14
CA ASN A 129 -9.52 -17.14 2.06
C ASN A 129 -9.23 -17.98 3.30
#